data_0ad679270dd0e3086dfb98024ac7f0d5
#
_entry.id   0ad679270dd0e3086dfb98024ac7f0d5
#
_cell.length_a   1.000
_cell.length_b   1.000
_cell.length_c   1.000
_cell.angle_alpha   90.00
_cell.angle_beta   90.00
_cell.angle_gamma   90.00
#
_symmetry.space_group_name_H-M   'P 1'
#
loop_
_entity.id
_entity.type
_entity.pdbx_description
1 polymer ?
#
loop_
_entity_poly.entity_id
_entity_poly.type
_entity_poly.pdbx_seq_one_letter_code
_entity_poly.pdbx_strand_id
1 'polypeptide(L)'
;MCEGYVEKPLYLLIAEWMMAENRWVIAREISIHFDIEHSKAVNTLTYILSEVTEISCEVKMIPNKLEGRGCQCQRLVKVVDIDEQIYARLR
;
A
#
# COMPACT_ATOMS: atom_id res chain seq x y z
N MET A 1 -30.05 6.40 -4.03
CA MET A 1 -29.27 5.43 -4.70
C MET A 1 -28.07 6.04 -5.39
N CYS A 2 -26.95 5.44 -5.23
CA CYS A 2 -25.72 6.02 -5.72
C CYS A 2 -25.41 5.50 -7.10
N GLU A 3 -26.06 6.04 -8.05
CA GLU A 3 -25.76 5.65 -9.41
C GLU A 3 -24.36 6.05 -9.75
N GLY A 4 -23.69 5.16 -10.41
CA GLY A 4 -22.31 5.41 -10.75
C GLY A 4 -21.35 5.14 -9.62
N TYR A 5 -21.85 4.71 -8.47
CA TYR A 5 -20.96 4.34 -7.39
C TYR A 5 -20.14 3.12 -7.77
N VAL A 6 -18.84 3.21 -7.63
CA VAL A 6 -17.94 2.11 -7.92
C VAL A 6 -17.23 1.76 -6.64
N GLU A 7 -17.39 0.53 -6.20
CA GLU A 7 -16.71 0.07 -5.00
C GLU A 7 -15.24 -0.14 -5.31
N LYS A 8 -14.39 0.55 -4.58
CA LYS A 8 -12.96 0.45 -4.80
C LYS A 8 -12.40 -0.75 -4.07
N PRO A 9 -11.51 -1.50 -4.71
CA PRO A 9 -10.87 -2.61 -4.01
C PRO A 9 -9.93 -2.10 -2.93
N LEU A 10 -9.63 -2.98 -2.00
CA LEU A 10 -8.80 -2.62 -0.85
C LEU A 10 -7.46 -2.04 -1.26
N TYR A 11 -6.82 -2.64 -2.28
CA TYR A 11 -5.50 -2.16 -2.67
C TYR A 11 -5.54 -0.70 -3.13
N LEU A 12 -6.63 -0.30 -3.79
CA LEU A 12 -6.76 1.06 -4.26
C LEU A 12 -7.01 2.02 -3.10
N LEU A 13 -7.83 1.61 -2.14
CA LEU A 13 -8.06 2.44 -0.96
C LEU A 13 -6.76 2.66 -0.20
N ILE A 14 -5.95 1.62 -0.08
CA ILE A 14 -4.67 1.73 0.59
C ILE A 14 -3.76 2.67 -0.19
N ALA A 15 -3.72 2.53 -1.51
CA ALA A 15 -2.86 3.37 -2.34
C ALA A 15 -3.27 4.84 -2.24
N GLU A 16 -4.57 5.10 -2.26
CA GLU A 16 -5.05 6.47 -2.15
C GLU A 16 -4.68 7.06 -0.80
N TRP A 17 -4.82 6.28 0.26
CA TRP A 17 -4.47 6.75 1.58
C TRP A 17 -2.97 7.04 1.66
N MET A 18 -2.15 6.15 1.12
CA MET A 18 -0.70 6.34 1.15
C MET A 18 -0.30 7.58 0.36
N MET A 19 -0.96 7.82 -0.77
CA MET A 19 -0.64 9.00 -1.57
C MET A 19 -1.01 10.27 -0.83
N ALA A 20 -2.14 10.25 -0.13
CA ALA A 20 -2.57 11.39 0.66
C ALA A 20 -1.64 11.68 1.82
N GLU A 21 -1.10 10.61 2.43
CA GLU A 21 -0.16 10.76 3.52
C GLU A 21 1.17 11.34 3.03
N ASN A 22 1.53 11.03 1.81
CA ASN A 22 2.75 11.55 1.19
C ASN A 22 3.99 11.32 2.04
N ARG A 23 4.13 10.10 2.54
CA ARG A 23 5.27 9.73 3.37
C ARG A 23 5.51 8.23 3.26
N TRP A 24 6.64 7.81 3.79
CA TRP A 24 6.97 6.38 3.81
C TRP A 24 6.09 5.66 4.82
N VAL A 25 5.54 4.54 4.40
CA VAL A 25 4.56 3.80 5.19
C VAL A 25 5.00 2.34 5.25
N ILE A 26 4.76 1.70 6.39
CA ILE A 26 5.03 0.28 6.56
C ILE A 26 3.71 -0.47 6.63
N ALA A 27 3.79 -1.79 6.41
CA ALA A 27 2.59 -2.62 6.40
C ALA A 27 1.84 -2.55 7.73
N ARG A 28 2.58 -2.41 8.82
CA ARG A 28 1.94 -2.36 10.14
C ARG A 28 0.99 -1.16 10.25
N GLU A 29 1.41 -0.02 9.71
CA GLU A 29 0.56 1.15 9.74
C GLU A 29 -0.71 0.94 8.95
N ILE A 30 -0.59 0.24 7.82
CA ILE A 30 -1.74 -0.07 6.99
C ILE A 30 -2.70 -0.98 7.74
N SER A 31 -2.16 -2.00 8.42
CA SER A 31 -3.02 -2.93 9.14
C SER A 31 -3.79 -2.23 10.24
N ILE A 32 -3.16 -1.27 10.91
CA ILE A 32 -3.82 -0.53 11.98
C ILE A 32 -4.86 0.42 11.42
N HIS A 33 -4.51 1.15 10.37
CA HIS A 33 -5.42 2.16 9.82
C HIS A 33 -6.66 1.53 9.22
N PHE A 34 -6.51 0.41 8.52
CA PHE A 34 -7.62 -0.23 7.84
C PHE A 34 -8.24 -1.36 8.64
N ASP A 35 -7.69 -1.64 9.81
CA ASP A 35 -8.22 -2.69 10.69
C ASP A 35 -8.21 -4.05 9.98
N ILE A 36 -7.10 -4.40 9.41
CA ILE A 36 -6.91 -5.67 8.73
C ILE A 36 -5.70 -6.38 9.31
N GLU A 37 -5.59 -7.68 9.06
CA GLU A 37 -4.46 -8.44 9.54
C GLU A 37 -3.17 -7.98 8.89
N HIS A 38 -2.09 -8.09 9.64
CA HIS A 38 -0.78 -7.68 9.14
C HIS A 38 -0.41 -8.46 7.89
N SER A 39 -0.70 -9.75 7.84
CA SER A 39 -0.39 -10.54 6.67
C SER A 39 -1.17 -10.05 5.45
N LYS A 40 -2.40 -9.64 5.64
CA LYS A 40 -3.19 -9.11 4.55
C LYS A 40 -2.61 -7.78 4.06
N ALA A 41 -2.15 -6.95 4.99
CA ALA A 41 -1.52 -5.69 4.60
C ALA A 41 -0.26 -5.94 3.79
N VAL A 42 0.57 -6.88 4.22
CA VAL A 42 1.79 -7.22 3.50
C VAL A 42 1.46 -7.75 2.11
N ASN A 43 0.50 -8.65 2.02
CA ASN A 43 0.13 -9.23 0.74
C ASN A 43 -0.44 -8.17 -0.21
N THR A 44 -1.22 -7.25 0.32
CA THR A 44 -1.80 -6.19 -0.51
C THR A 44 -0.71 -5.26 -1.02
N LEU A 45 0.26 -4.91 -0.17
CA LEU A 45 1.39 -4.11 -0.62
C LEU A 45 2.18 -4.81 -1.72
N THR A 46 2.42 -6.10 -1.53
CA THR A 46 3.15 -6.89 -2.53
C THR A 46 2.39 -6.90 -3.85
N TYR A 47 1.07 -7.05 -3.77
CA TYR A 47 0.24 -7.04 -4.96
C TYR A 47 0.36 -5.69 -5.68
N ILE A 48 0.29 -4.59 -4.94
CA ILE A 48 0.41 -3.27 -5.54
C ILE A 48 1.75 -3.11 -6.24
N LEU A 49 2.82 -3.56 -5.59
CA LEU A 49 4.16 -3.38 -6.13
C LEU A 49 4.43 -4.26 -7.34
N SER A 50 3.83 -5.44 -7.41
CA SER A 50 4.16 -6.39 -8.45
C SER A 50 3.13 -6.46 -9.57
N GLU A 51 1.86 -6.21 -9.25
CA GLU A 51 0.79 -6.42 -10.24
C GLU A 51 0.13 -5.14 -10.72
N VAL A 52 0.12 -4.10 -9.91
CA VAL A 52 -0.63 -2.89 -10.24
C VAL A 52 0.34 -1.86 -10.77
N THR A 53 0.52 -1.86 -12.09
CA THR A 53 1.48 -0.96 -12.71
C THR A 53 0.98 0.48 -12.77
N GLU A 54 -0.32 0.69 -12.59
CA GLU A 54 -0.88 2.04 -12.61
C GLU A 54 -0.56 2.82 -11.36
N ILE A 55 -0.11 2.15 -10.31
CA ILE A 55 0.28 2.82 -9.08
C ILE A 55 1.80 2.88 -9.02
N SER A 56 2.33 4.09 -9.04
CA SER A 56 3.78 4.29 -8.98
C SER A 56 4.21 4.38 -7.54
N CYS A 57 5.12 3.50 -7.15
CA CYS A 57 5.58 3.43 -5.78
C CYS A 57 7.09 3.45 -5.72
N GLU A 58 7.59 3.94 -4.60
CA GLU A 58 9.00 3.80 -4.26
C GLU A 58 9.11 2.87 -3.07
N VAL A 59 10.15 2.07 -3.07
CA VAL A 59 10.40 1.10 -2.00
C VAL A 59 11.77 1.37 -1.41
N LYS A 60 11.83 1.30 -0.09
CA LYS A 60 13.08 1.55 0.61
C LYS A 60 13.21 0.49 1.69
N MET A 61 14.36 -0.15 1.74
CA MET A 61 14.65 -1.15 2.75
C MET A 61 15.63 -0.57 3.74
N ILE A 62 15.26 -0.58 5.00
CA ILE A 62 16.20 -0.17 6.04
C ILE A 62 16.38 -1.31 7.02
N PRO A 63 17.61 -1.49 7.50
CA PRO A 63 17.86 -2.53 8.49
C PRO A 63 17.21 -2.14 9.80
N ASN A 64 16.54 -3.11 10.41
CA ASN A 64 15.92 -2.93 11.70
C ASN A 64 16.82 -3.61 12.73
N LYS A 65 17.51 -2.83 13.51
CA LYS A 65 18.44 -3.38 14.48
C LYS A 65 17.68 -3.81 15.71
N LEU A 66 17.47 -5.09 15.80
CA LEU A 66 16.90 -5.68 16.99
C LEU A 66 18.03 -6.29 17.79
N GLU A 67 18.07 -5.97 19.05
CA GLU A 67 19.14 -6.44 19.92
C GLU A 67 19.15 -7.94 19.99
N GLY A 68 20.33 -8.51 19.83
CA GLY A 68 20.52 -9.93 20.00
C GLY A 68 19.98 -10.77 18.87
N ARG A 69 19.46 -10.16 17.84
CA ARG A 69 18.92 -10.89 16.71
C ARG A 69 19.57 -10.40 15.44
N GLY A 70 19.57 -11.22 14.42
CA GLY A 70 20.06 -10.80 13.15
C GLY A 70 19.29 -9.63 12.60
N CYS A 71 19.82 -9.01 11.58
CA CYS A 71 19.18 -7.87 10.96
C CYS A 71 17.92 -8.29 10.25
N GLN A 72 16.83 -7.62 10.57
CA GLN A 72 15.62 -7.72 9.79
C GLN A 72 15.46 -6.42 9.06
N CYS A 73 15.15 -6.53 7.76
CA CYS A 73 14.94 -5.35 6.96
C CYS A 73 13.48 -4.96 7.03
N GLN A 74 13.24 -3.69 7.23
CA GLN A 74 11.89 -3.16 7.21
C GLN A 74 11.67 -2.48 5.87
N ARG A 75 10.59 -2.87 5.21
CA ARG A 75 10.27 -2.32 3.90
C ARG A 75 9.32 -1.13 4.07
N LEU A 76 9.77 0.00 3.55
CA LEU A 76 8.94 1.21 3.53
C LEU A 76 8.50 1.46 2.11
N VAL A 77 7.26 1.86 1.96
CA VAL A 77 6.67 2.09 0.65
C VAL A 77 6.05 3.48 0.64
N LYS A 78 6.22 4.17 -0.47
CA LYS A 78 5.61 5.47 -0.66
C LYS A 78 4.94 5.49 -2.02
N VAL A 79 3.66 5.84 -2.05
CA VAL A 79 2.94 5.97 -3.30
C VAL A 79 3.19 7.36 -3.85
N VAL A 80 3.73 7.40 -5.06
CA VAL A 80 4.10 8.65 -5.70
C VAL A 80 2.99 9.15 -6.59
N ASP A 81 2.33 8.23 -7.29
CA ASP A 81 1.31 8.63 -8.26
C ASP A 81 0.38 7.47 -8.54
N ILE A 82 -0.85 7.79 -8.89
CA ILE A 82 -1.84 6.80 -9.28
C ILE A 82 -2.39 7.21 -10.65
N ASP A 83 -2.22 6.33 -11.64
CA ASP A 83 -2.69 6.61 -12.99
C ASP A 83 -4.21 6.57 -13.01
N GLU A 84 -4.81 7.54 -13.67
CA GLU A 84 -6.26 7.61 -13.75
C GLU A 84 -6.87 6.40 -14.44
N GLN A 85 -6.11 5.71 -15.27
CA GLN A 85 -6.63 4.57 -15.99
C GLN A 85 -7.07 3.45 -15.04
N ILE A 86 -6.53 3.42 -13.83
CA ILE A 86 -6.93 2.41 -12.87
C ILE A 86 -8.41 2.58 -12.51
N TYR A 87 -8.88 3.81 -12.47
CA TYR A 87 -10.29 4.06 -12.15
C TYR A 87 -11.19 3.66 -13.31
N ALA A 88 -10.71 3.83 -14.53
CA ALA A 88 -11.49 3.45 -15.70
C ALA A 88 -11.72 1.94 -15.76
N ARG A 89 -10.75 1.17 -15.29
CA ARG A 89 -10.88 -0.28 -15.32
C ARG A 89 -11.85 -0.82 -14.28
N LEU A 90 -12.24 0.01 -13.33
CA LEU A 90 -13.16 -0.41 -12.28
C LEU A 90 -14.62 -0.25 -12.66
N ARG A 91 -14.89 0.34 -13.81
CA ARG A 91 -16.27 0.54 -14.25
C ARG A 91 -16.83 -0.65 -14.98
#